data_81c59249ac021fcd86a35e2950e92d02
#
_entry.id   81c59249ac021fcd86a35e2950e92d02
#
_cell.length_a   1.000
_cell.length_b   1.000
_cell.length_c   1.000
_cell.angle_alpha   90.00
_cell.angle_beta   90.00
_cell.angle_gamma   90.00
#
_symmetry.space_group_name_H-M   'P 1'
#
loop_
_entity.id
_entity.type
_entity.pdbx_description
1 polymer ?
#
loop_
_entity_poly.entity_id
_entity_poly.type
_entity_poly.pdbx_seq_one_letter_code
_entity_poly.pdbx_strand_id
1 'polypeptide(L)'
;LCLDEFHQASPEEVDQSIYTLSNGVSKIRSNQDGSLASRKRWKLLFLSTGEIGLSEMLEKVQRSPKAGQSIRFLEIPVIGKYNAFDDIHGYASGKEFADAINDKIKNNHGSLIQPWVEHLSNIDDLPTYLITNIKELTNRWQFNSKGNQFGYALDRFALLAIAGEMATKIGLLPWDCGDSEKAIFNIVESWIAARGYESDSEDQFLLKQLPKALNKWRNK
;
A
#
# COMPACT_ATOMS: atom_id res chain seq x y z
N LEU A 1 -7.09 7.67 5.07
CA LEU A 1 -6.29 8.83 5.46
C LEU A 1 -5.23 9.07 4.40
N CYS A 2 -5.23 10.27 3.80
CA CYS A 2 -4.17 10.70 2.89
C CYS A 2 -3.14 11.51 3.68
N LEU A 3 -1.87 11.17 3.50
CA LEU A 3 -0.73 11.86 4.08
C LEU A 3 0.11 12.40 2.94
N ASP A 4 0.08 13.71 2.77
CA ASP A 4 0.89 14.34 1.74
C ASP A 4 2.32 14.54 2.26
N GLU A 5 3.30 14.29 1.40
CA GLU A 5 4.71 14.48 1.68
C GLU A 5 5.20 13.87 3.02
N PHE A 6 4.82 12.61 3.27
CA PHE A 6 5.18 11.91 4.52
C PHE A 6 6.69 11.91 4.81
N HIS A 7 7.51 12.09 3.79
CA HIS A 7 8.96 12.20 3.90
C HIS A 7 9.46 13.48 4.60
N GLN A 8 8.61 14.49 4.83
CA GLN A 8 8.97 15.70 5.59
C GLN A 8 9.04 15.46 7.10
N ALA A 9 8.42 14.40 7.60
CA ALA A 9 8.56 13.99 8.99
C ALA A 9 9.98 13.45 9.24
N SER A 10 10.47 13.55 10.48
CA SER A 10 11.77 12.97 10.82
C SER A 10 11.78 11.46 10.60
N PRO A 11 12.90 10.86 10.15
CA PRO A 11 12.98 9.41 9.92
C PRO A 11 12.59 8.57 11.15
N GLU A 12 12.89 9.06 12.35
CA GLU A 12 12.53 8.43 13.63
C GLU A 12 11.02 8.44 13.87
N GLU A 13 10.35 9.55 13.53
CA GLU A 13 8.90 9.67 13.64
C GLU A 13 8.20 8.79 12.62
N VAL A 14 8.72 8.72 11.39
CA VAL A 14 8.22 7.85 10.34
C VAL A 14 8.31 6.39 10.76
N ASP A 15 9.48 5.94 11.26
CA ASP A 15 9.69 4.57 11.75
C ASP A 15 8.64 4.18 12.80
N GLN A 16 8.39 5.03 13.78
CA GLN A 16 7.39 4.78 14.82
C GLN A 16 5.95 4.88 14.31
N SER A 17 5.69 5.83 13.41
CA SER A 17 4.33 6.11 12.90
C SER A 17 3.80 4.96 12.07
N ILE A 18 4.61 4.37 11.19
CA ILE A 18 4.21 3.22 10.38
C ILE A 18 3.68 2.09 11.25
N TYR A 19 4.37 1.74 12.33
CA TYR A 19 3.89 0.70 13.25
C TYR A 19 2.63 1.11 14.01
N THR A 20 2.60 2.33 14.54
CA THR A 20 1.47 2.80 15.34
C THR A 20 0.20 2.87 14.49
N LEU A 21 0.30 3.48 13.31
CA LEU A 21 -0.82 3.65 12.40
C LEU A 21 -1.33 2.30 11.87
N SER A 22 -0.44 1.42 11.46
CA SER A 22 -0.81 0.12 10.89
C SER A 22 -1.29 -0.90 11.93
N ASN A 23 -0.87 -0.80 13.19
CA ASN A 23 -1.37 -1.66 14.27
C ASN A 23 -2.81 -1.29 14.69
N GLY A 24 -3.30 -0.12 14.32
CA GLY A 24 -4.67 0.29 14.61
C GLY A 24 -4.97 0.52 16.09
N VAL A 25 -3.93 0.71 16.92
CA VAL A 25 -4.09 0.89 18.38
C VAL A 25 -3.10 1.93 18.87
N SER A 26 -3.58 2.88 19.70
CA SER A 26 -2.71 3.87 20.34
C SER A 26 -1.72 3.24 21.32
N LYS A 27 -0.58 3.91 21.53
CA LYS A 27 0.34 3.58 22.63
C LYS A 27 -0.40 3.63 23.97
N ILE A 28 0.00 2.77 24.90
CA ILE A 28 -0.49 2.82 26.29
C ILE A 28 0.12 4.09 26.92
N ARG A 29 -0.73 4.89 27.56
CA ARG A 29 -0.32 6.06 28.35
C ARG A 29 -0.91 5.95 29.74
N SER A 30 -0.20 6.47 30.73
CA SER A 30 -0.74 6.63 32.09
C SER A 30 -1.47 7.96 32.18
N ASN A 31 -2.58 7.98 32.90
CA ASN A 31 -3.23 9.21 33.36
C ASN A 31 -2.42 9.85 34.50
N GLN A 32 -2.75 11.08 34.86
CA GLN A 32 -2.08 11.78 35.97
C GLN A 32 -2.28 11.09 37.33
N ASP A 33 -3.33 10.32 37.48
CA ASP A 33 -3.66 9.52 38.67
C ASP A 33 -2.98 8.13 38.73
N GLY A 34 -2.11 7.84 37.73
CA GLY A 34 -1.42 6.55 37.62
C GLY A 34 -2.25 5.42 36.98
N SER A 35 -3.53 5.65 36.68
CA SER A 35 -4.35 4.69 35.95
C SER A 35 -3.96 4.59 34.48
N LEU A 36 -4.30 3.49 33.83
CA LEU A 36 -4.07 3.34 32.37
C LEU A 36 -5.12 4.11 31.59
N ALA A 37 -4.67 4.97 30.69
CA ALA A 37 -5.56 5.65 29.75
C ALA A 37 -6.19 4.64 28.77
N SER A 38 -7.46 4.88 28.42
CA SER A 38 -8.15 4.04 27.44
C SER A 38 -7.44 4.05 26.09
N ARG A 39 -7.22 2.85 25.52
CA ARG A 39 -6.59 2.72 24.20
C ARG A 39 -7.56 3.12 23.11
N LYS A 40 -7.17 4.07 22.28
CA LYS A 40 -7.88 4.38 21.04
C LYS A 40 -7.59 3.28 20.01
N ARG A 41 -8.62 2.88 19.27
CA ARG A 41 -8.52 1.89 18.19
C ARG A 41 -9.04 2.48 16.90
N TRP A 42 -8.43 2.08 15.78
CA TRP A 42 -8.86 2.48 14.44
C TRP A 42 -8.57 1.37 13.42
N LYS A 43 -9.29 1.42 12.31
CA LYS A 43 -9.02 0.64 11.10
C LYS A 43 -8.93 1.65 9.97
N LEU A 44 -7.75 1.83 9.41
CA LEU A 44 -7.49 2.85 8.41
C LEU A 44 -6.66 2.26 7.28
N LEU A 45 -6.97 2.68 6.07
CA LEU A 45 -6.10 2.59 4.91
C LEU A 45 -5.38 3.93 4.77
N PHE A 46 -4.08 3.89 4.52
CA PHE A 46 -3.26 5.08 4.30
C PHE A 46 -2.84 5.14 2.85
N LEU A 47 -2.95 6.32 2.26
CA LEU A 47 -2.30 6.67 1.01
C LEU A 47 -1.32 7.81 1.34
N SER A 48 -0.07 7.66 0.94
CA SER A 48 0.95 8.69 1.16
C SER A 48 1.69 8.96 -0.14
N THR A 49 2.06 10.22 -0.32
CA THR A 49 2.98 10.65 -1.38
C THR A 49 4.35 10.93 -0.78
N GLY A 50 5.40 10.85 -1.59
CA GLY A 50 6.76 11.18 -1.17
C GLY A 50 7.71 11.20 -2.36
N GLU A 51 8.72 12.08 -2.32
CA GLU A 51 9.77 12.16 -3.33
C GLU A 51 10.81 11.04 -3.16
N ILE A 52 10.96 10.55 -1.93
CA ILE A 52 11.91 9.49 -1.58
C ILE A 52 11.20 8.34 -0.90
N GLY A 53 11.70 7.12 -1.10
CA GLY A 53 11.17 5.92 -0.47
C GLY A 53 11.56 5.79 1.00
N LEU A 54 10.86 4.92 1.72
CA LEU A 54 11.12 4.63 3.14
C LEU A 54 12.56 4.12 3.35
N SER A 55 13.05 3.27 2.45
CA SER A 55 14.41 2.73 2.53
C SER A 55 15.46 3.82 2.49
N GLU A 56 15.36 4.73 1.53
CA GLU A 56 16.27 5.87 1.38
C GLU A 56 16.18 6.83 2.58
N MET A 57 14.97 7.05 3.08
CA MET A 57 14.73 7.89 4.25
C MET A 57 15.41 7.32 5.51
N LEU A 58 15.28 6.02 5.75
CA LEU A 58 15.88 5.36 6.89
C LEU A 58 17.41 5.24 6.78
N GLU A 59 17.94 5.10 5.56
CA GLU A 59 19.39 5.08 5.32
C GLU A 59 20.08 6.38 5.76
N LYS A 60 19.41 7.54 5.63
CA LYS A 60 19.92 8.83 6.10
C LYS A 60 20.23 8.85 7.61
N VAL A 61 19.58 8.00 8.38
CA VAL A 61 19.81 7.81 9.82
C VAL A 61 20.45 6.46 10.15
N GLN A 62 21.12 5.85 9.17
CA GLN A 62 21.82 4.57 9.30
C GLN A 62 20.92 3.43 9.77
N ARG A 63 19.66 3.45 9.36
CA ARG A 63 18.69 2.38 9.61
C ARG A 63 18.25 1.74 8.30
N SER A 64 17.67 0.56 8.40
CA SER A 64 16.99 -0.11 7.29
C SER A 64 15.55 -0.45 7.67
N PRO A 65 14.62 -0.49 6.70
CA PRO A 65 13.27 -0.91 6.97
C PRO A 65 13.25 -2.32 7.57
N LYS A 66 12.45 -2.49 8.60
CA LYS A 66 12.19 -3.83 9.15
C LYS A 66 11.16 -4.54 8.26
N ALA A 67 11.28 -5.85 8.16
CA ALA A 67 10.38 -6.68 7.37
C ALA A 67 8.89 -6.39 7.64
N GLY A 68 8.52 -6.21 8.91
CA GLY A 68 7.16 -5.83 9.31
C GLY A 68 6.71 -4.44 8.84
N GLN A 69 7.61 -3.53 8.50
CA GLN A 69 7.29 -2.22 7.90
C GLN A 69 7.01 -2.36 6.42
N SER A 70 7.87 -3.08 5.69
CA SER A 70 7.76 -3.26 4.24
C SER A 70 6.44 -3.92 3.80
N ILE A 71 5.81 -4.74 4.66
CA ILE A 71 4.49 -5.30 4.37
C ILE A 71 3.32 -4.39 4.76
N ARG A 72 3.55 -3.40 5.61
CA ARG A 72 2.53 -2.45 6.06
C ARG A 72 2.55 -1.15 5.27
N PHE A 73 3.69 -0.84 4.70
CA PHE A 73 3.94 0.34 3.88
C PHE A 73 4.47 -0.12 2.53
N LEU A 74 3.57 -0.26 1.56
CA LEU A 74 3.90 -0.70 0.21
C LEU A 74 4.36 0.52 -0.60
N GLU A 75 5.63 0.54 -0.99
CA GLU A 75 6.22 1.61 -1.79
C GLU A 75 5.98 1.32 -3.27
N ILE A 76 5.09 2.07 -3.87
CA ILE A 76 4.72 1.92 -5.28
C ILE A 76 5.51 2.98 -6.09
N PRO A 77 6.40 2.57 -7.01
CA PRO A 77 7.12 3.53 -7.82
C PRO A 77 6.18 4.22 -8.82
N VAL A 78 6.31 5.53 -8.94
CA VAL A 78 5.60 6.35 -9.94
C VAL A 78 6.57 6.64 -11.07
N ILE A 79 6.52 5.83 -12.13
CA ILE A 79 7.48 5.84 -13.25
C ILE A 79 6.84 6.20 -14.61
N GLY A 80 5.59 6.63 -14.60
CA GLY A 80 4.85 6.98 -15.81
C GLY A 80 5.39 8.22 -16.52
N LYS A 81 5.09 8.34 -17.81
CA LYS A 81 5.49 9.47 -18.65
C LYS A 81 5.03 10.83 -18.10
N TYR A 82 3.88 10.84 -17.45
CA TYR A 82 3.28 12.02 -16.84
C TYR A 82 3.16 11.86 -15.31
N ASN A 83 4.16 11.27 -14.69
CA ASN A 83 4.18 10.91 -13.27
C ASN A 83 3.03 9.93 -12.90
N ALA A 84 2.03 10.40 -12.16
CA ALA A 84 0.89 9.59 -11.74
C ALA A 84 -0.14 9.32 -12.85
N PHE A 85 0.02 9.89 -14.04
CA PHE A 85 -0.91 9.74 -15.14
C PHE A 85 -0.28 8.98 -16.30
N ASP A 86 -0.94 7.96 -16.79
CA ASP A 86 -0.55 7.26 -18.02
C ASP A 86 -0.99 8.03 -19.26
N ASP A 87 -2.15 8.68 -19.19
CA ASP A 87 -2.73 9.53 -20.23
C ASP A 87 -3.19 10.85 -19.62
N ILE A 88 -2.95 11.94 -20.32
CA ILE A 88 -3.39 13.28 -19.94
C ILE A 88 -4.59 13.79 -20.77
N HIS A 89 -5.24 12.89 -21.51
CA HIS A 89 -6.50 13.13 -22.20
C HIS A 89 -6.53 14.40 -23.07
N GLY A 90 -5.43 14.69 -23.77
CA GLY A 90 -5.30 15.83 -24.68
C GLY A 90 -4.94 17.16 -24.01
N TYR A 91 -4.71 17.21 -22.71
CA TYR A 91 -4.15 18.38 -22.04
C TYR A 91 -2.67 18.58 -22.45
N ALA A 92 -2.18 19.80 -22.41
CA ALA A 92 -0.82 20.11 -22.86
C ALA A 92 0.26 19.58 -21.88
N SER A 93 -0.08 19.38 -20.62
CA SER A 93 0.83 18.86 -19.59
C SER A 93 0.10 18.11 -18.47
N GLY A 94 0.84 17.27 -17.73
CA GLY A 94 0.30 16.61 -16.52
C GLY A 94 -0.18 17.61 -15.46
N LYS A 95 0.47 18.81 -15.40
CA LYS A 95 0.05 19.89 -14.50
C LYS A 95 -1.33 20.42 -14.89
N GLU A 96 -1.55 20.76 -16.15
CA GLU A 96 -2.85 21.23 -16.60
C GLU A 96 -3.96 20.21 -16.39
N PHE A 97 -3.66 18.91 -16.61
CA PHE A 97 -4.59 17.85 -16.33
C PHE A 97 -4.92 17.74 -14.84
N ALA A 98 -3.91 17.82 -13.95
CA ALA A 98 -4.11 17.82 -12.50
C ALA A 98 -4.94 19.02 -12.03
N ASP A 99 -4.67 20.22 -12.55
CA ASP A 99 -5.42 21.43 -12.24
C ASP A 99 -6.89 21.29 -12.67
N ALA A 100 -7.15 20.71 -13.85
CA ALA A 100 -8.51 20.44 -14.33
C ALA A 100 -9.26 19.42 -13.47
N ILE A 101 -8.57 18.37 -12.97
CA ILE A 101 -9.15 17.43 -12.01
C ILE A 101 -9.51 18.14 -10.71
N ASN A 102 -8.56 18.93 -10.16
CA ASN A 102 -8.78 19.66 -8.92
C ASN A 102 -9.99 20.61 -8.99
N ASP A 103 -10.14 21.31 -10.10
CA ASP A 103 -11.30 22.21 -10.30
C ASP A 103 -12.63 21.43 -10.36
N LYS A 104 -12.64 20.25 -10.99
CA LYS A 104 -13.83 19.41 -11.03
C LYS A 104 -14.19 18.83 -9.67
N ILE A 105 -13.20 18.41 -8.88
CA ILE A 105 -13.40 17.83 -7.54
C ILE A 105 -14.03 18.84 -6.58
N LYS A 106 -13.75 20.14 -6.70
CA LYS A 106 -14.35 21.19 -5.85
C LYS A 106 -15.88 21.14 -5.81
N ASN A 107 -16.50 20.75 -6.93
CA ASN A 107 -17.94 20.72 -7.07
C ASN A 107 -18.53 19.30 -7.17
N ASN A 108 -17.69 18.27 -7.24
CA ASN A 108 -18.09 16.87 -7.43
C ASN A 108 -17.36 15.98 -6.43
N HIS A 109 -17.84 15.93 -5.20
CA HIS A 109 -17.25 15.13 -4.14
C HIS A 109 -18.32 14.49 -3.25
N GLY A 110 -17.94 13.39 -2.57
CA GLY A 110 -18.80 12.73 -1.57
C GLY A 110 -19.91 11.83 -2.12
N SER A 111 -20.15 11.83 -3.43
CA SER A 111 -21.27 11.09 -4.04
C SER A 111 -21.11 9.58 -4.04
N LEU A 112 -19.89 9.06 -3.96
CA LEU A 112 -19.61 7.63 -4.10
C LEU A 112 -19.74 6.86 -2.79
N ILE A 113 -19.50 7.48 -1.65
CA ILE A 113 -19.36 6.77 -0.38
C ILE A 113 -20.67 6.14 0.10
N GLN A 114 -21.79 6.85 -0.02
CA GLN A 114 -23.07 6.35 0.45
C GLN A 114 -23.52 5.11 -0.33
N PRO A 115 -23.66 5.12 -1.67
CA PRO A 115 -24.06 3.94 -2.43
C PRO A 115 -23.05 2.80 -2.30
N TRP A 116 -21.77 3.10 -2.10
CA TRP A 116 -20.76 2.08 -1.82
C TRP A 116 -21.01 1.36 -0.51
N VAL A 117 -21.22 2.09 0.59
CA VAL A 117 -21.51 1.50 1.90
C VAL A 117 -22.84 0.74 1.89
N GLU A 118 -23.86 1.26 1.23
CA GLU A 118 -25.15 0.57 1.04
C GLU A 118 -24.96 -0.76 0.31
N HIS A 119 -24.18 -0.77 -0.78
CA HIS A 119 -23.88 -2.01 -1.49
C HIS A 119 -23.16 -3.03 -0.59
N LEU A 120 -22.11 -2.62 0.12
CA LEU A 120 -21.36 -3.53 1.00
C LEU A 120 -22.23 -4.07 2.14
N SER A 121 -23.15 -3.27 2.68
CA SER A 121 -24.04 -3.70 3.78
C SER A 121 -25.11 -4.71 3.34
N ASN A 122 -25.38 -4.82 2.04
CA ASN A 122 -26.33 -5.77 1.46
C ASN A 122 -25.68 -7.11 1.07
N ILE A 123 -24.40 -7.29 1.30
CA ILE A 123 -23.71 -8.57 1.07
C ILE A 123 -23.77 -9.38 2.36
N ASP A 124 -24.50 -10.50 2.38
CA ASP A 124 -24.76 -11.32 3.58
C ASP A 124 -23.51 -11.76 4.30
N ASP A 125 -22.47 -12.22 3.58
CA ASP A 125 -21.19 -12.65 4.18
C ASP A 125 -20.01 -12.01 3.41
N LEU A 126 -19.89 -10.70 3.53
CA LEU A 126 -18.81 -9.95 2.91
C LEU A 126 -17.40 -10.48 3.27
N PRO A 127 -17.09 -10.88 4.52
CA PRO A 127 -15.79 -11.45 4.83
C PRO A 127 -15.47 -12.71 4.01
N THR A 128 -16.35 -13.67 3.95
CA THR A 128 -16.15 -14.91 3.16
C THR A 128 -16.06 -14.60 1.67
N TYR A 129 -16.91 -13.72 1.16
CA TYR A 129 -16.85 -13.25 -0.22
C TYR A 129 -15.46 -12.69 -0.56
N LEU A 130 -14.94 -11.77 0.26
CA LEU A 130 -13.63 -11.16 0.03
C LEU A 130 -12.49 -12.17 0.12
N ILE A 131 -12.48 -13.03 1.14
CA ILE A 131 -11.44 -14.05 1.33
C ILE A 131 -11.38 -14.99 0.11
N THR A 132 -12.52 -15.41 -0.40
CA THR A 132 -12.60 -16.30 -1.56
C THR A 132 -12.08 -15.60 -2.81
N ASN A 133 -12.57 -14.41 -3.12
CA ASN A 133 -12.16 -13.68 -4.32
C ASN A 133 -10.69 -13.26 -4.27
N ILE A 134 -10.14 -12.88 -3.10
CA ILE A 134 -8.70 -12.59 -2.94
C ILE A 134 -7.87 -13.81 -3.31
N LYS A 135 -8.20 -14.99 -2.77
CA LYS A 135 -7.49 -16.24 -3.08
C LYS A 135 -7.56 -16.60 -4.56
N GLU A 136 -8.72 -16.49 -5.17
CA GLU A 136 -8.89 -16.76 -6.60
C GLU A 136 -8.06 -15.80 -7.45
N LEU A 137 -8.07 -14.52 -7.12
CA LEU A 137 -7.35 -13.49 -7.86
C LEU A 137 -5.83 -13.65 -7.71
N THR A 138 -5.32 -13.82 -6.51
CA THR A 138 -3.88 -14.04 -6.28
C THR A 138 -3.38 -15.33 -6.91
N ASN A 139 -4.19 -16.39 -6.96
CA ASN A 139 -3.86 -17.61 -7.69
C ASN A 139 -3.81 -17.40 -9.21
N ARG A 140 -4.71 -16.56 -9.78
CA ARG A 140 -4.68 -16.21 -11.21
C ARG A 140 -3.43 -15.42 -11.59
N TRP A 141 -2.96 -14.54 -10.73
CA TRP A 141 -1.76 -13.74 -10.98
C TRP A 141 -0.47 -14.56 -11.03
N GLN A 142 -0.47 -15.80 -10.51
CA GLN A 142 0.62 -16.78 -10.62
C GLN A 142 2.02 -16.26 -10.19
N PHE A 143 2.07 -15.27 -9.31
CA PHE A 143 3.34 -14.87 -8.75
C PHE A 143 3.92 -16.00 -7.88
N ASN A 144 5.22 -16.25 -8.04
CA ASN A 144 5.94 -17.25 -7.24
C ASN A 144 6.14 -16.75 -5.80
N SER A 145 5.06 -16.64 -5.06
CA SER A 145 5.11 -16.12 -3.70
C SER A 145 5.80 -17.14 -2.77
N LYS A 146 7.08 -16.94 -2.55
CA LYS A 146 7.83 -17.67 -1.53
C LYS A 146 7.91 -16.79 -0.29
N GLY A 147 6.98 -16.99 0.65
CA GLY A 147 6.99 -16.31 1.94
C GLY A 147 5.68 -15.63 2.31
N ASN A 148 5.41 -15.59 3.60
CA ASN A 148 4.16 -15.06 4.14
C ASN A 148 4.02 -13.54 3.91
N GLN A 149 5.12 -12.79 3.96
CA GLN A 149 5.11 -11.32 3.83
C GLN A 149 4.69 -10.88 2.42
N PHE A 150 5.25 -11.53 1.40
CA PHE A 150 4.90 -11.27 0.01
C PHE A 150 3.42 -11.61 -0.26
N GLY A 151 2.94 -12.75 0.26
CA GLY A 151 1.54 -13.14 0.16
C GLY A 151 0.60 -12.09 0.77
N TYR A 152 0.90 -11.58 1.97
CA TYR A 152 0.10 -10.51 2.58
C TYR A 152 0.08 -9.20 1.78
N ALA A 153 1.15 -8.86 1.08
CA ALA A 153 1.15 -7.71 0.19
C ALA A 153 0.26 -7.94 -1.03
N LEU A 154 0.35 -9.12 -1.66
CA LEU A 154 -0.52 -9.51 -2.77
C LEU A 154 -2.00 -9.49 -2.39
N ASP A 155 -2.36 -10.00 -1.21
CA ASP A 155 -3.75 -9.98 -0.72
C ASP A 155 -4.30 -8.56 -0.63
N ARG A 156 -3.48 -7.57 -0.26
CA ARG A 156 -3.88 -6.17 -0.22
C ARG A 156 -4.09 -5.57 -1.59
N PHE A 157 -3.20 -5.86 -2.54
CA PHE A 157 -3.40 -5.46 -3.92
C PHE A 157 -4.64 -6.11 -4.52
N ALA A 158 -4.85 -7.40 -4.28
CA ALA A 158 -6.04 -8.10 -4.73
C ALA A 158 -7.33 -7.50 -4.13
N LEU A 159 -7.31 -7.11 -2.85
CA LEU A 159 -8.45 -6.43 -2.22
C LEU A 159 -8.78 -5.11 -2.93
N LEU A 160 -7.76 -4.32 -3.32
CA LEU A 160 -7.98 -3.07 -4.06
C LEU A 160 -8.58 -3.35 -5.46
N ALA A 161 -8.06 -4.35 -6.17
CA ALA A 161 -8.59 -4.74 -7.47
C ALA A 161 -10.07 -5.19 -7.37
N ILE A 162 -10.38 -6.04 -6.39
CA ILE A 162 -11.75 -6.53 -6.16
C ILE A 162 -12.69 -5.37 -5.79
N ALA A 163 -12.25 -4.42 -4.97
CA ALA A 163 -13.07 -3.26 -4.62
C ALA A 163 -13.38 -2.41 -5.86
N GLY A 164 -12.41 -2.17 -6.74
CA GLY A 164 -12.63 -1.47 -8.00
C GLY A 164 -13.58 -2.22 -8.93
N GLU A 165 -13.41 -3.55 -9.09
CA GLU A 165 -14.33 -4.37 -9.89
C GLU A 165 -15.75 -4.37 -9.34
N MET A 166 -15.92 -4.44 -8.02
CA MET A 166 -17.22 -4.34 -7.38
C MET A 166 -17.89 -2.99 -7.65
N ALA A 167 -17.13 -1.89 -7.48
CA ALA A 167 -17.62 -0.55 -7.72
C ALA A 167 -17.99 -0.32 -9.21
N THR A 168 -17.24 -0.89 -10.13
CA THR A 168 -17.54 -0.90 -11.57
C THR A 168 -18.82 -1.66 -11.87
N LYS A 169 -18.99 -2.87 -11.33
CA LYS A 169 -20.17 -3.71 -11.54
C LYS A 169 -21.48 -3.06 -11.10
N ILE A 170 -21.46 -2.24 -10.06
CA ILE A 170 -22.64 -1.52 -9.58
C ILE A 170 -22.78 -0.13 -10.19
N GLY A 171 -21.96 0.22 -11.18
CA GLY A 171 -22.03 1.48 -11.92
C GLY A 171 -21.53 2.71 -11.15
N LEU A 172 -20.80 2.54 -10.06
CA LEU A 172 -20.17 3.66 -9.34
C LEU A 172 -18.94 4.21 -10.08
N LEU A 173 -18.24 3.36 -10.81
CA LEU A 173 -17.08 3.76 -11.61
C LEU A 173 -17.38 3.56 -13.09
N PRO A 174 -16.95 4.48 -13.95
CA PRO A 174 -17.18 4.43 -15.40
C PRO A 174 -16.15 3.54 -16.13
N TRP A 175 -15.67 2.50 -15.48
CA TRP A 175 -14.65 1.58 -16.03
C TRP A 175 -15.31 0.37 -16.64
N ASP A 176 -14.58 -0.32 -17.50
CA ASP A 176 -14.98 -1.64 -17.98
C ASP A 176 -14.60 -2.73 -16.97
N CYS A 177 -15.34 -3.85 -17.00
CA CYS A 177 -15.00 -5.00 -16.16
C CYS A 177 -13.60 -5.52 -16.51
N GLY A 178 -12.75 -5.69 -15.54
CA GLY A 178 -11.36 -6.10 -15.69
C GLY A 178 -10.34 -4.96 -15.68
N ASP A 179 -10.75 -3.71 -15.85
CA ASP A 179 -9.84 -2.56 -15.84
C ASP A 179 -9.14 -2.38 -14.49
N SER A 180 -9.89 -2.53 -13.40
CA SER A 180 -9.33 -2.42 -12.06
C SER A 180 -8.32 -3.53 -11.78
N GLU A 181 -8.66 -4.77 -12.14
CA GLU A 181 -7.75 -5.91 -12.00
C GLU A 181 -6.46 -5.67 -12.79
N LYS A 182 -6.57 -5.27 -14.04
CA LYS A 182 -5.42 -4.99 -14.92
C LYS A 182 -4.54 -3.85 -14.38
N ALA A 183 -5.14 -2.76 -13.95
CA ALA A 183 -4.40 -1.61 -13.40
C ALA A 183 -3.62 -2.01 -12.14
N ILE A 184 -4.26 -2.72 -11.22
CA ILE A 184 -3.60 -3.18 -10.00
C ILE A 184 -2.53 -4.24 -10.30
N PHE A 185 -2.75 -5.12 -11.27
CA PHE A 185 -1.73 -6.09 -11.69
C PHE A 185 -0.46 -5.38 -12.18
N ASN A 186 -0.58 -4.35 -13.02
CA ASN A 186 0.56 -3.55 -13.48
C ASN A 186 1.30 -2.87 -12.32
N ILE A 187 0.55 -2.40 -11.30
CA ILE A 187 1.14 -1.82 -10.08
C ILE A 187 1.93 -2.90 -9.32
N VAL A 188 1.40 -4.12 -9.19
CA VAL A 188 2.10 -5.24 -8.54
C VAL A 188 3.40 -5.57 -9.27
N GLU A 189 3.38 -5.64 -10.61
CA GLU A 189 4.58 -5.88 -11.41
C GLU A 189 5.63 -4.79 -11.19
N SER A 190 5.22 -3.51 -11.20
CA SER A 190 6.10 -2.37 -10.95
C SER A 190 6.68 -2.41 -9.53
N TRP A 191 5.86 -2.77 -8.54
CA TRP A 191 6.29 -2.92 -7.15
C TRP A 191 7.30 -4.06 -6.99
N ILE A 192 7.07 -5.22 -7.63
CA ILE A 192 8.00 -6.36 -7.64
C ILE A 192 9.31 -5.97 -8.31
N ALA A 193 9.25 -5.30 -9.47
CA ALA A 193 10.44 -4.86 -10.20
C ALA A 193 11.29 -3.89 -9.35
N ALA A 194 10.67 -2.93 -8.67
CA ALA A 194 11.35 -1.99 -7.79
C ALA A 194 11.96 -2.68 -6.56
N ARG A 195 11.26 -3.67 -6.01
CA ARG A 195 11.73 -4.47 -4.88
C ARG A 195 12.87 -5.43 -5.27
N GLY A 196 12.88 -5.91 -6.52
CA GLY A 196 13.90 -6.81 -7.07
C GLY A 196 13.75 -8.29 -6.69
N TYR A 197 12.67 -8.71 -6.01
CA TYR A 197 12.43 -10.09 -5.60
C TYR A 197 10.96 -10.38 -5.23
N GLU A 198 10.56 -11.63 -5.40
CA GLU A 198 9.22 -12.17 -5.08
C GLU A 198 9.24 -13.01 -3.79
N SER A 199 10.03 -12.64 -2.78
CA SER A 199 10.17 -13.40 -1.53
C SER A 199 10.18 -12.49 -0.32
N ASP A 200 10.29 -13.05 0.87
CA ASP A 200 10.39 -12.25 2.09
C ASP A 200 11.73 -11.52 2.16
N SER A 201 11.72 -10.29 2.64
CA SER A 201 12.92 -9.44 2.74
C SER A 201 13.99 -10.03 3.67
N GLU A 202 13.57 -10.82 4.66
CA GLU A 202 14.47 -11.51 5.59
C GLU A 202 15.28 -12.60 4.88
N ASP A 203 14.65 -13.37 4.00
CA ASP A 203 15.32 -14.39 3.21
C ASP A 203 16.38 -13.76 2.28
N GLN A 204 16.03 -12.64 1.65
CA GLN A 204 16.97 -11.90 0.80
C GLN A 204 18.13 -11.30 1.60
N PHE A 205 17.87 -10.80 2.80
CA PHE A 205 18.93 -10.32 3.69
C PHE A 205 19.88 -11.45 4.09
N LEU A 206 19.35 -12.61 4.47
CA LEU A 206 20.15 -13.79 4.81
C LEU A 206 21.00 -14.24 3.62
N LEU A 207 20.43 -14.34 2.42
CA LEU A 207 21.16 -14.69 1.20
C LEU A 207 22.31 -13.72 0.90
N LYS A 208 22.11 -12.41 1.10
CA LYS A 208 23.19 -11.40 0.95
C LYS A 208 24.26 -11.49 2.02
N GLN A 209 23.95 -11.97 3.23
CA GLN A 209 24.92 -12.14 4.31
C GLN A 209 25.73 -13.45 4.20
N LEU A 210 25.18 -14.48 3.57
CA LEU A 210 25.81 -15.79 3.45
C LEU A 210 27.22 -15.74 2.84
N PRO A 211 27.49 -15.04 1.72
CA PRO A 211 28.87 -14.94 1.17
C PRO A 211 29.82 -14.25 2.13
N LYS A 212 29.38 -13.23 2.87
CA LYS A 212 30.21 -12.53 3.86
C LYS A 212 30.60 -13.46 5.03
N ALA A 213 29.64 -14.24 5.51
CA ALA A 213 29.84 -15.20 6.57
C ALA A 213 30.80 -16.33 6.12
N LEU A 214 30.60 -16.89 4.91
CA LEU A 214 31.45 -17.92 4.34
C LEU A 214 32.89 -17.44 4.11
N ASN A 215 33.09 -16.21 3.62
CA ASN A 215 34.40 -15.61 3.47
C ASN A 215 35.12 -15.42 4.82
N LYS A 216 34.39 -15.03 5.86
CA LYS A 216 34.95 -14.92 7.22
C LYS A 216 35.35 -16.28 7.81
N TRP A 217 34.64 -17.34 7.45
CA TRP A 217 34.98 -18.72 7.86
C TRP A 217 36.19 -19.28 7.11
N ARG A 218 36.29 -18.99 5.81
CA ARG A 218 37.41 -19.47 4.97
C ARG A 218 38.73 -18.79 5.32
N ASN A 219 38.71 -17.61 5.91
CA ASN A 219 39.91 -16.83 6.28
C ASN A 219 40.30 -17.00 7.77
N LYS A 220 39.70 -17.96 8.47
CA LYS A 220 40.13 -18.45 9.79
C LYS A 220 40.82 -19.79 9.66
#